data_bb7fc9bc579e250c9f4b1fe56d4b85bd
#
_entry.id   bb7fc9bc579e250c9f4b1fe56d4b85bd
#
_cell.length_a   1.000
_cell.length_b   1.000
_cell.length_c   1.000
_cell.angle_alpha   90.00
_cell.angle_beta   90.00
_cell.angle_gamma   90.00
#
_symmetry.space_group_name_H-M   'P 1'
#
loop_
_entity.id
_entity.type
_entity.pdbx_description
1 polymer ?
#
loop_
_entity_poly.entity_id
_entity_poly.type
_entity_poly.pdbx_seq_one_letter_code
_entity_poly.pdbx_strand_id
1 'polypeptide(L)'
;MFSRLTTAGRIVVITVLVAILGAIIYAFGGTKGSKSKESDATVVVNTYCGFSPIVWGNGGLEGSDESFFAKNYGLKLKIVIMDDFDAARSALKNGDVDIEYCTLDALPVEMGSAGTMTDVKYFMLLNFSAGADALVANNSVKTVSDLRGKRVAYSEGTASHTLLINALETSGMSMSDIVPVKVGSGIEAAQLFKSKNVDCAAVWAPDDQDCVAAFDGAHVLTSTAQSNMLVSDGLIAKKEWLEANSDLAKKIVEAILAANSEVSNNKEAFKEAASSFAQAFETDVEFALASSKTINYATLEDEKNWLGINTDYSGMTGERIYSKMSRQYSQLGLCKSVLPWSKVAYTDIVENVVSDNKLPNKQEAFGTVEKNFATPTTADETKPAFSNKKVTINFPTAGYTLDNDARSIIDREFVDIVQAYANTRIRIEGNTDATGNYNSNIELSKKRAQSVADYLVQQYGVNKNRIVVVGNGPKHAIKDGVQGDNINYRTTDLNLLAD
;
A
#
# COMPACT_ATOMS: atom_id res chain seq x y z
N MET A 1 -12.43 23.13 -21.56
CA MET A 1 -11.80 24.46 -21.41
C MET A 1 -11.37 25.07 -22.75
N PHE A 2 -10.76 24.33 -23.64
CA PHE A 2 -10.31 24.79 -24.99
C PHE A 2 -11.42 25.36 -25.89
N SER A 3 -12.65 24.90 -25.78
CA SER A 3 -13.77 25.35 -26.62
C SER A 3 -14.30 26.77 -26.32
N ARG A 4 -13.88 27.36 -25.21
CA ARG A 4 -14.33 28.72 -24.77
C ARG A 4 -13.26 29.81 -24.97
N LEU A 5 -12.09 29.47 -25.52
CA LEU A 5 -11.03 30.42 -25.76
C LEU A 5 -11.20 31.06 -27.17
N THR A 6 -10.91 32.34 -27.25
CA THR A 6 -10.78 33.03 -28.54
C THR A 6 -9.61 32.47 -29.34
N THR A 7 -9.56 32.68 -30.65
CA THR A 7 -8.48 32.23 -31.51
C THR A 7 -7.12 32.71 -31.00
N ALA A 8 -7.00 33.92 -30.50
CA ALA A 8 -5.81 34.46 -29.89
C ALA A 8 -5.44 33.72 -28.59
N GLY A 9 -6.45 33.40 -27.73
CA GLY A 9 -6.24 32.61 -26.51
C GLY A 9 -5.78 31.18 -26.77
N ARG A 10 -6.26 30.55 -27.86
CA ARG A 10 -5.79 29.22 -28.29
C ARG A 10 -4.35 29.24 -28.77
N ILE A 11 -3.96 30.29 -29.52
CA ILE A 11 -2.58 30.47 -29.99
C ILE A 11 -1.64 30.64 -28.80
N VAL A 12 -2.01 31.46 -27.79
CA VAL A 12 -1.20 31.66 -26.57
C VAL A 12 -1.04 30.35 -25.80
N VAL A 13 -2.10 29.56 -25.61
CA VAL A 13 -2.01 28.27 -24.93
C VAL A 13 -1.14 27.26 -25.70
N ILE A 14 -1.29 27.19 -27.03
CA ILE A 14 -0.44 26.33 -27.89
C ILE A 14 1.01 26.82 -27.84
N THR A 15 1.27 28.11 -27.88
CA THR A 15 2.63 28.65 -27.80
C THR A 15 3.28 28.37 -26.44
N VAL A 16 2.52 28.46 -25.35
CA VAL A 16 3.00 28.09 -24.01
C VAL A 16 3.28 26.59 -23.90
N LEU A 17 2.38 25.73 -24.42
CA LEU A 17 2.58 24.28 -24.45
C LEU A 17 3.80 23.89 -25.32
N VAL A 18 3.98 24.54 -26.47
CA VAL A 18 5.17 24.31 -27.35
C VAL A 18 6.43 24.85 -26.67
N ALA A 19 6.36 25.96 -25.93
CA ALA A 19 7.49 26.49 -25.18
C ALA A 19 7.85 25.57 -23.99
N ILE A 20 6.88 25.00 -23.30
CA ILE A 20 7.09 23.99 -22.24
C ILE A 20 7.67 22.70 -22.84
N LEU A 21 7.12 22.20 -23.95
CA LEU A 21 7.70 21.05 -24.67
C LEU A 21 9.12 21.37 -25.19
N GLY A 22 9.33 22.56 -25.71
CA GLY A 22 10.65 23.01 -26.16
C GLY A 22 11.65 23.16 -25.01
N ALA A 23 11.22 23.62 -23.84
CA ALA A 23 12.05 23.67 -22.64
C ALA A 23 12.38 22.27 -22.10
N ILE A 24 11.44 21.34 -22.15
CA ILE A 24 11.64 19.91 -21.82
C ILE A 24 12.61 19.28 -22.81
N ILE A 25 12.43 19.48 -24.14
CA ILE A 25 13.34 18.98 -25.16
C ILE A 25 14.72 19.64 -25.08
N TYR A 26 14.80 20.93 -24.70
CA TYR A 26 16.08 21.63 -24.51
C TYR A 26 16.78 21.17 -23.21
N ALA A 27 16.04 20.89 -22.16
CA ALA A 27 16.60 20.31 -20.94
C ALA A 27 17.12 18.86 -21.13
N PHE A 28 16.50 18.10 -22.05
CA PHE A 28 16.86 16.70 -22.32
C PHE A 28 17.58 16.49 -23.68
N GLY A 29 17.54 17.47 -24.59
CA GLY A 29 18.12 17.38 -25.95
C GLY A 29 19.56 17.88 -26.10
N GLY A 30 20.22 18.27 -25.01
CA GLY A 30 21.63 18.68 -25.01
C GLY A 30 22.55 17.48 -25.25
N THR A 31 23.18 17.46 -26.41
CA THR A 31 24.36 16.67 -26.85
C THR A 31 24.99 15.82 -25.75
N LYS A 32 25.36 14.56 -26.07
CA LYS A 32 26.32 13.72 -25.30
C LYS A 32 27.62 14.48 -25.05
N GLY A 33 27.53 15.50 -24.20
CA GLY A 33 28.64 16.20 -23.61
C GLY A 33 28.96 15.53 -22.27
N SER A 34 30.22 15.30 -22.03
CA SER A 34 30.83 14.87 -20.77
C SER A 34 29.98 15.33 -19.56
N LYS A 35 29.40 14.37 -18.80
CA LYS A 35 28.73 14.64 -17.51
C LYS A 35 29.65 15.52 -16.66
N SER A 36 29.27 16.77 -16.42
CA SER A 36 29.87 17.52 -15.36
C SER A 36 29.55 16.81 -14.06
N LYS A 37 30.54 16.55 -13.24
CA LYS A 37 30.51 15.75 -12.01
C LYS A 37 29.81 16.50 -10.86
N GLU A 38 28.57 16.96 -11.03
CA GLU A 38 27.82 17.68 -9.99
C GLU A 38 26.92 16.78 -9.15
N SER A 39 26.50 15.62 -9.66
CA SER A 39 25.71 14.62 -8.93
C SER A 39 26.20 13.21 -9.17
N ASP A 40 26.07 12.32 -8.19
CA ASP A 40 26.50 10.92 -8.28
C ASP A 40 25.48 10.05 -9.05
N ALA A 41 24.19 10.34 -8.88
CA ALA A 41 23.09 9.68 -9.60
C ALA A 41 21.90 10.62 -9.78
N THR A 42 21.06 10.32 -10.78
CA THR A 42 19.77 10.99 -11.00
C THR A 42 18.64 10.08 -10.52
N VAL A 43 17.81 10.58 -9.61
CA VAL A 43 16.69 9.85 -8.99
C VAL A 43 15.38 10.53 -9.33
N VAL A 44 14.41 9.80 -9.86
CA VAL A 44 13.05 10.30 -10.08
C VAL A 44 12.18 10.02 -8.86
N VAL A 45 11.40 11.01 -8.45
CA VAL A 45 10.35 10.92 -7.45
C VAL A 45 9.08 11.60 -7.97
N ASN A 46 7.93 11.34 -7.33
CA ASN A 46 6.69 12.08 -7.61
C ASN A 46 6.32 13.00 -6.43
N THR A 47 5.23 13.76 -6.59
CA THR A 47 4.70 14.67 -5.57
C THR A 47 4.00 13.89 -4.46
N TYR A 48 4.80 13.23 -3.61
CA TYR A 48 4.35 12.45 -2.46
C TYR A 48 5.30 12.61 -1.27
N CYS A 49 4.75 12.90 -0.09
CA CYS A 49 5.54 13.21 1.11
C CYS A 49 6.41 12.05 1.61
N GLY A 50 6.23 10.83 1.10
CA GLY A 50 7.11 9.68 1.37
C GLY A 50 8.57 9.88 0.97
N PHE A 51 8.84 10.86 0.10
CA PHE A 51 10.19 11.23 -0.34
C PHE A 51 10.84 12.35 0.49
N SER A 52 10.15 12.88 1.52
CA SER A 52 10.69 13.98 2.37
C SER A 52 12.08 13.69 2.93
N PRO A 53 12.40 12.46 3.45
CA PRO A 53 13.74 12.17 3.96
C PRO A 53 14.83 12.24 2.89
N ILE A 54 14.51 11.85 1.65
CA ILE A 54 15.47 11.89 0.54
C ILE A 54 15.77 13.34 0.16
N VAL A 55 14.74 14.17 0.02
CA VAL A 55 14.87 15.59 -0.34
C VAL A 55 15.62 16.35 0.76
N TRP A 56 15.27 16.14 2.02
CA TRP A 56 15.95 16.74 3.17
C TRP A 56 17.40 16.25 3.26
N GLY A 57 17.62 14.94 3.20
CA GLY A 57 18.93 14.33 3.29
C GLY A 57 19.88 14.82 2.20
N ASN A 58 19.35 15.07 1.00
CA ASN A 58 20.09 15.61 -0.14
C ASN A 58 20.32 17.13 -0.08
N GLY A 59 19.58 17.86 0.77
CA GLY A 59 19.62 19.33 0.83
C GLY A 59 18.91 19.99 -0.37
N GLY A 60 17.78 19.40 -0.82
CA GLY A 60 16.97 19.86 -1.96
C GLY A 60 17.15 19.00 -3.20
N LEU A 61 16.61 19.45 -4.33
CA LEU A 61 16.55 18.66 -5.58
C LEU A 61 17.92 18.51 -6.26
N GLU A 62 18.76 19.51 -6.21
CA GLU A 62 20.10 19.51 -6.87
C GLU A 62 21.23 19.01 -5.95
N GLY A 63 20.94 18.76 -4.68
CA GLY A 63 21.93 18.40 -3.68
C GLY A 63 22.74 19.58 -3.16
N SER A 64 23.29 19.45 -1.95
CA SER A 64 24.11 20.47 -1.30
C SER A 64 25.32 19.85 -0.64
N ASP A 65 26.47 20.52 -0.68
CA ASP A 65 27.69 20.10 0.05
C ASP A 65 27.49 20.13 1.57
N GLU A 66 26.54 20.94 2.05
CA GLU A 66 26.16 21.04 3.46
C GLU A 66 25.06 20.04 3.88
N SER A 67 24.55 19.24 2.95
CA SER A 67 23.46 18.29 3.19
C SER A 67 23.88 17.13 4.11
N PHE A 68 22.87 16.45 4.67
CA PHE A 68 23.08 15.25 5.47
C PHE A 68 23.79 14.15 4.67
N PHE A 69 23.41 13.96 3.40
CA PHE A 69 24.03 12.95 2.53
C PHE A 69 25.48 13.30 2.20
N ALA A 70 25.76 14.57 1.86
CA ALA A 70 27.13 14.99 1.52
C ALA A 70 28.09 14.84 2.71
N LYS A 71 27.66 15.28 3.90
CA LYS A 71 28.49 15.26 5.11
C LYS A 71 28.76 13.86 5.64
N ASN A 72 27.77 12.97 5.61
CA ASN A 72 27.89 11.66 6.23
C ASN A 72 28.29 10.55 5.24
N TYR A 73 27.95 10.70 3.96
CA TYR A 73 28.14 9.67 2.95
C TYR A 73 28.94 10.15 1.73
N GLY A 74 29.29 11.44 1.63
CA GLY A 74 29.90 11.99 0.42
C GLY A 74 29.02 11.74 -0.81
N LEU A 75 27.70 11.91 -0.67
CA LEU A 75 26.69 11.63 -1.69
C LEU A 75 25.91 12.90 -2.05
N LYS A 76 25.77 13.13 -3.36
CA LYS A 76 24.85 14.13 -3.90
C LYS A 76 24.00 13.51 -5.00
N LEU A 77 22.70 13.69 -4.93
CA LEU A 77 21.75 13.21 -5.90
C LEU A 77 21.18 14.39 -6.69
N LYS A 78 20.90 14.17 -7.96
CA LYS A 78 19.96 14.99 -8.72
C LYS A 78 18.58 14.37 -8.61
N ILE A 79 17.65 15.05 -7.96
CA ILE A 79 16.28 14.61 -7.81
C ILE A 79 15.42 15.29 -8.86
N VAL A 80 14.66 14.49 -9.63
CA VAL A 80 13.76 14.97 -10.69
C VAL A 80 12.33 14.59 -10.32
N ILE A 81 11.43 15.56 -10.34
CA ILE A 81 10.02 15.34 -10.05
C ILE A 81 9.30 14.95 -11.34
N MET A 82 8.67 13.78 -11.36
CA MET A 82 7.84 13.30 -12.46
C MET A 82 6.58 12.62 -11.91
N ASP A 83 5.43 13.28 -12.04
CA ASP A 83 4.13 12.76 -11.62
C ASP A 83 3.45 11.89 -12.69
N ASP A 84 3.91 11.97 -13.94
CA ASP A 84 3.47 11.11 -15.02
C ASP A 84 4.28 9.81 -15.01
N PHE A 85 3.63 8.71 -14.61
CA PHE A 85 4.27 7.40 -14.51
C PHE A 85 4.85 6.90 -15.83
N ASP A 86 4.17 7.13 -16.95
CA ASP A 86 4.65 6.68 -18.26
C ASP A 86 5.90 7.45 -18.70
N ALA A 87 5.95 8.76 -18.40
CA ALA A 87 7.13 9.59 -18.64
C ALA A 87 8.32 9.14 -17.77
N ALA A 88 8.09 8.89 -16.49
CA ALA A 88 9.11 8.42 -15.55
C ALA A 88 9.69 7.06 -15.98
N ARG A 89 8.83 6.08 -16.32
CA ARG A 89 9.25 4.76 -16.85
C ARG A 89 10.04 4.87 -18.15
N SER A 90 9.63 5.79 -19.02
CA SER A 90 10.33 6.04 -20.28
C SER A 90 11.71 6.62 -20.03
N ALA A 91 11.87 7.56 -19.10
CA ALA A 91 13.14 8.15 -18.73
C ALA A 91 14.12 7.11 -18.16
N LEU A 92 13.66 6.23 -17.25
CA LEU A 92 14.47 5.12 -16.72
C LEU A 92 14.87 4.16 -17.85
N LYS A 93 13.94 3.77 -18.71
CA LYS A 93 14.18 2.86 -19.82
C LYS A 93 15.22 3.41 -20.80
N ASN A 94 15.14 4.69 -21.13
CA ASN A 94 16.07 5.35 -22.04
C ASN A 94 17.44 5.60 -21.41
N GLY A 95 17.56 5.54 -20.07
CA GLY A 95 18.78 5.89 -19.34
C GLY A 95 18.98 7.40 -19.18
N ASP A 96 17.89 8.17 -19.27
CA ASP A 96 17.89 9.60 -18.98
C ASP A 96 17.98 9.83 -17.45
N VAL A 97 17.54 8.84 -16.66
CA VAL A 97 17.66 8.78 -15.20
C VAL A 97 18.21 7.42 -14.78
N ASP A 98 18.82 7.35 -13.60
CA ASP A 98 19.49 6.15 -13.09
C ASP A 98 18.56 5.30 -12.23
N ILE A 99 17.75 5.96 -11.38
CA ILE A 99 16.86 5.35 -10.38
C ILE A 99 15.50 6.01 -10.47
N GLU A 100 14.48 5.22 -10.23
CA GLU A 100 13.10 5.67 -10.23
C GLU A 100 12.33 5.09 -9.05
N TYR A 101 11.34 5.85 -8.55
CA TYR A 101 10.39 5.34 -7.57
C TYR A 101 9.39 4.37 -8.20
N CYS A 102 8.82 3.50 -7.35
CA CYS A 102 7.66 2.69 -7.72
C CYS A 102 6.81 2.41 -6.48
N THR A 103 5.52 2.09 -6.67
CA THR A 103 4.75 1.40 -5.65
C THR A 103 4.79 -0.09 -5.94
N LEU A 104 5.26 -0.89 -4.98
CA LEU A 104 5.49 -2.33 -5.22
C LEU A 104 4.20 -3.08 -5.55
N ASP A 105 3.11 -2.69 -4.94
CA ASP A 105 1.77 -3.26 -5.16
C ASP A 105 1.26 -3.02 -6.60
N ALA A 106 1.58 -1.88 -7.23
CA ALA A 106 1.22 -1.55 -8.60
C ALA A 106 2.27 -2.00 -9.64
N LEU A 107 3.51 -2.26 -9.22
CA LEU A 107 4.62 -2.66 -10.09
C LEU A 107 4.31 -3.84 -11.05
N PRO A 108 3.47 -4.84 -10.69
CA PRO A 108 3.09 -5.89 -11.63
C PRO A 108 2.42 -5.38 -12.90
N VAL A 109 1.63 -4.31 -12.83
CA VAL A 109 0.97 -3.70 -14.00
C VAL A 109 2.03 -3.14 -14.95
N GLU A 110 3.01 -2.45 -14.40
CA GLU A 110 4.08 -1.77 -15.14
C GLU A 110 5.07 -2.75 -15.76
N MET A 111 5.50 -3.76 -15.00
CA MET A 111 6.42 -4.78 -15.50
C MET A 111 5.75 -5.79 -16.44
N GLY A 112 4.45 -6.05 -16.25
CA GLY A 112 3.67 -7.01 -17.02
C GLY A 112 3.05 -6.47 -18.31
N SER A 113 2.96 -5.16 -18.45
CA SER A 113 2.30 -4.50 -19.57
C SER A 113 3.19 -4.36 -20.76
N ALA A 114 3.47 -5.24 -21.56
CA ALA A 114 4.23 -5.13 -22.82
C ALA A 114 5.71 -5.59 -22.79
N GLY A 115 6.17 -6.27 -21.75
CA GLY A 115 7.54 -6.78 -21.69
C GLY A 115 8.62 -5.67 -21.72
N THR A 116 8.25 -4.48 -21.21
CA THR A 116 9.05 -3.27 -21.37
C THR A 116 10.09 -3.05 -20.29
N MET A 117 9.96 -3.70 -19.13
CA MET A 117 10.81 -3.46 -17.96
C MET A 117 11.42 -4.75 -17.38
N THR A 118 11.71 -5.75 -18.19
CA THR A 118 12.27 -7.05 -17.75
C THR A 118 13.70 -6.97 -17.20
N ASP A 119 14.42 -5.91 -17.54
CA ASP A 119 15.78 -5.60 -17.10
C ASP A 119 15.83 -4.70 -15.86
N VAL A 120 14.68 -4.18 -15.43
CA VAL A 120 14.57 -3.35 -14.22
C VAL A 120 14.42 -4.22 -12.98
N LYS A 121 14.98 -3.76 -11.86
CA LYS A 121 14.99 -4.43 -10.58
C LYS A 121 14.47 -3.53 -9.47
N TYR A 122 13.67 -4.09 -8.58
CA TYR A 122 13.32 -3.51 -7.29
C TYR A 122 14.45 -3.82 -6.28
N PHE A 123 15.06 -2.80 -5.70
CA PHE A 123 16.25 -3.01 -4.88
C PHE A 123 16.20 -2.36 -3.50
N MET A 124 15.18 -1.53 -3.22
CA MET A 124 15.04 -0.82 -1.95
C MET A 124 13.58 -0.52 -1.63
N LEU A 125 13.20 -0.72 -0.38
CA LEU A 125 11.96 -0.22 0.23
C LEU A 125 12.21 1.19 0.80
N LEU A 126 11.33 2.14 0.54
CA LEU A 126 11.43 3.50 1.07
C LEU A 126 10.53 3.72 2.28
N ASN A 127 9.28 3.31 2.16
CA ASN A 127 8.27 3.56 3.16
C ASN A 127 7.02 2.68 2.94
N PHE A 128 6.13 2.71 3.93
CA PHE A 128 4.78 2.17 3.84
C PHE A 128 3.77 3.31 4.00
N SER A 129 2.73 3.30 3.19
CA SER A 129 1.54 4.11 3.43
C SER A 129 0.81 3.61 4.68
N ALA A 130 0.65 4.47 5.67
CA ALA A 130 0.05 4.19 6.97
C ALA A 130 -1.11 5.16 7.28
N GLY A 131 -1.94 5.41 6.29
CA GLY A 131 -3.08 6.30 6.32
C GLY A 131 -3.12 7.29 5.15
N ALA A 132 -2.10 7.30 4.30
CA ALA A 132 -2.03 8.22 3.16
C ALA A 132 -2.99 7.85 2.02
N ASP A 133 -3.41 6.59 1.90
CA ASP A 133 -4.42 6.16 0.93
C ASP A 133 -5.72 5.81 1.63
N ALA A 134 -6.86 6.22 1.06
CA ALA A 134 -8.17 6.03 1.67
C ALA A 134 -9.29 5.74 0.65
N LEU A 135 -10.27 4.96 1.07
CA LEU A 135 -11.60 4.93 0.47
C LEU A 135 -12.49 5.90 1.25
N VAL A 136 -12.94 6.96 0.60
CA VAL A 136 -13.88 7.91 1.16
C VAL A 136 -15.28 7.63 0.63
N ALA A 137 -16.29 7.66 1.50
CA ALA A 137 -17.65 7.25 1.16
C ALA A 137 -18.69 8.24 1.67
N ASN A 138 -19.84 8.28 0.99
CA ASN A 138 -21.00 9.04 1.44
C ASN A 138 -21.78 8.29 2.52
N ASN A 139 -22.79 8.94 3.10
CA ASN A 139 -23.57 8.40 4.22
C ASN A 139 -24.35 7.10 3.90
N SER A 140 -24.54 6.74 2.64
CA SER A 140 -25.24 5.50 2.25
C SER A 140 -24.36 4.25 2.32
N VAL A 141 -23.06 4.40 2.48
CA VAL A 141 -22.06 3.33 2.55
C VAL A 141 -21.43 3.38 3.94
N LYS A 142 -21.65 2.36 4.76
CA LYS A 142 -21.13 2.26 6.14
C LYS A 142 -20.09 1.17 6.29
N THR A 143 -20.17 0.18 5.43
CA THR A 143 -19.25 -0.96 5.38
C THR A 143 -18.81 -1.20 3.94
N VAL A 144 -17.74 -1.95 3.76
CA VAL A 144 -17.27 -2.32 2.41
C VAL A 144 -18.35 -3.09 1.64
N SER A 145 -19.16 -3.92 2.33
CA SER A 145 -20.27 -4.66 1.70
C SER A 145 -21.35 -3.75 1.10
N ASP A 146 -21.51 -2.53 1.61
CA ASP A 146 -22.49 -1.55 1.08
C ASP A 146 -22.06 -0.96 -0.26
N LEU A 147 -20.79 -1.18 -0.69
CA LEU A 147 -20.30 -0.79 -2.02
C LEU A 147 -20.95 -1.60 -3.15
N ARG A 148 -21.65 -2.70 -2.85
CA ARG A 148 -22.30 -3.52 -3.89
C ARG A 148 -23.29 -2.70 -4.72
N GLY A 149 -23.03 -2.64 -6.04
CA GLY A 149 -23.81 -1.85 -6.99
C GLY A 149 -23.61 -0.33 -6.89
N LYS A 150 -22.68 0.15 -6.04
CA LYS A 150 -22.37 1.59 -5.89
C LYS A 150 -21.36 2.06 -6.92
N ARG A 151 -21.40 3.33 -7.26
CA ARG A 151 -20.44 3.99 -8.14
C ARG A 151 -19.18 4.33 -7.34
N VAL A 152 -18.05 3.77 -7.76
CA VAL A 152 -16.75 3.96 -7.08
C VAL A 152 -15.73 4.52 -8.06
N ALA A 153 -15.20 5.72 -7.78
CA ALA A 153 -14.17 6.34 -8.58
C ALA A 153 -12.78 5.89 -8.12
N TYR A 154 -11.88 5.58 -9.06
CA TYR A 154 -10.50 5.18 -8.77
C TYR A 154 -9.59 5.35 -9.99
N SER A 155 -8.30 5.57 -9.75
CA SER A 155 -7.28 5.56 -10.79
C SER A 155 -6.73 4.14 -11.00
N GLU A 156 -6.83 3.62 -12.24
CA GLU A 156 -6.51 2.23 -12.56
C GLU A 156 -5.00 1.96 -12.52
N GLY A 157 -4.60 0.82 -11.92
CA GLY A 157 -3.19 0.39 -11.86
C GLY A 157 -2.32 1.19 -10.88
N THR A 158 -2.93 1.84 -9.90
CA THR A 158 -2.24 2.64 -8.86
C THR A 158 -2.49 2.08 -7.47
N ALA A 159 -1.82 2.65 -6.45
CA ALA A 159 -2.05 2.35 -5.04
C ALA A 159 -3.53 2.46 -4.63
N SER A 160 -4.26 3.47 -5.14
CA SER A 160 -5.71 3.60 -4.93
C SER A 160 -6.50 2.40 -5.45
N HIS A 161 -6.13 1.86 -6.61
CA HIS A 161 -6.76 0.65 -7.16
C HIS A 161 -6.43 -0.58 -6.30
N THR A 162 -5.18 -0.71 -5.86
CA THR A 162 -4.76 -1.77 -4.92
C THR A 162 -5.58 -1.73 -3.64
N LEU A 163 -5.74 -0.56 -3.02
CA LEU A 163 -6.55 -0.40 -1.81
C LEU A 163 -8.01 -0.82 -2.05
N LEU A 164 -8.62 -0.38 -3.15
CA LEU A 164 -10.00 -0.73 -3.50
C LEU A 164 -10.17 -2.24 -3.70
N ILE A 165 -9.31 -2.88 -4.49
CA ILE A 165 -9.36 -4.34 -4.72
C ILE A 165 -9.27 -5.10 -3.39
N ASN A 166 -8.29 -4.73 -2.55
CA ASN A 166 -8.09 -5.41 -1.27
C ASN A 166 -9.24 -5.15 -0.30
N ALA A 167 -9.80 -3.94 -0.25
CA ALA A 167 -10.98 -3.66 0.56
C ALA A 167 -12.17 -4.53 0.13
N LEU A 168 -12.47 -4.61 -1.16
CA LEU A 168 -13.56 -5.46 -1.70
C LEU A 168 -13.34 -6.94 -1.31
N GLU A 169 -12.12 -7.45 -1.44
CA GLU A 169 -11.78 -8.83 -1.08
C GLU A 169 -12.07 -9.15 0.39
N THR A 170 -11.86 -8.18 1.30
CA THR A 170 -12.17 -8.37 2.73
C THR A 170 -13.65 -8.60 3.03
N SER A 171 -14.51 -8.30 2.06
CA SER A 171 -15.97 -8.52 2.12
C SER A 171 -16.46 -9.57 1.13
N GLY A 172 -15.55 -10.38 0.59
CA GLY A 172 -15.88 -11.40 -0.41
C GLY A 172 -16.44 -10.80 -1.70
N MET A 173 -16.03 -9.58 -2.03
CA MET A 173 -16.44 -8.85 -3.23
C MET A 173 -15.27 -8.71 -4.20
N SER A 174 -15.59 -8.34 -5.42
CA SER A 174 -14.65 -8.05 -6.50
C SER A 174 -15.04 -6.77 -7.24
N MET A 175 -14.21 -6.33 -8.18
CA MET A 175 -14.52 -5.17 -9.03
C MET A 175 -15.82 -5.31 -9.83
N SER A 176 -16.28 -6.54 -10.08
CA SER A 176 -17.56 -6.79 -10.76
C SER A 176 -18.79 -6.56 -9.88
N ASP A 177 -18.64 -6.45 -8.57
CA ASP A 177 -19.72 -6.19 -7.62
C ASP A 177 -20.06 -4.70 -7.46
N ILE A 178 -19.23 -3.82 -7.99
CA ILE A 178 -19.41 -2.36 -7.96
C ILE A 178 -19.70 -1.81 -9.36
N VAL A 179 -20.03 -0.52 -9.45
CA VAL A 179 -20.06 0.22 -10.72
C VAL A 179 -18.76 1.04 -10.79
N PRO A 180 -17.72 0.52 -11.49
CA PRO A 180 -16.41 1.16 -11.50
C PRO A 180 -16.42 2.43 -12.34
N VAL A 181 -15.86 3.53 -11.81
CA VAL A 181 -15.67 4.81 -12.49
C VAL A 181 -14.17 5.08 -12.58
N LYS A 182 -13.59 4.70 -13.71
CA LYS A 182 -12.14 4.89 -13.95
C LYS A 182 -11.85 6.35 -14.25
N VAL A 183 -10.81 6.88 -13.63
CA VAL A 183 -10.32 8.26 -13.80
C VAL A 183 -8.81 8.27 -13.99
N GLY A 184 -8.26 9.40 -14.45
CA GLY A 184 -6.83 9.55 -14.71
C GLY A 184 -5.98 9.75 -13.45
N SER A 185 -6.58 10.20 -12.33
CA SER A 185 -5.84 10.49 -11.10
C SER A 185 -6.76 10.43 -9.87
N GLY A 186 -6.15 10.34 -8.66
CA GLY A 186 -6.88 10.46 -7.40
C GLY A 186 -7.55 11.83 -7.21
N ILE A 187 -6.94 12.90 -7.72
CA ILE A 187 -7.52 14.24 -7.71
C ILE A 187 -8.87 14.25 -8.47
N GLU A 188 -8.93 13.62 -9.63
CA GLU A 188 -10.16 13.51 -10.42
C GLU A 188 -11.20 12.65 -9.71
N ALA A 189 -10.79 11.55 -9.04
CA ALA A 189 -11.67 10.74 -8.19
C ALA A 189 -12.26 11.57 -7.05
N ALA A 190 -11.46 12.37 -6.37
CA ALA A 190 -11.88 13.27 -5.31
C ALA A 190 -12.87 14.35 -5.81
N GLN A 191 -12.64 14.91 -7.00
CA GLN A 191 -13.56 15.88 -7.62
C GLN A 191 -14.93 15.26 -7.91
N LEU A 192 -14.98 14.02 -8.43
CA LEU A 192 -16.21 13.28 -8.66
C LEU A 192 -16.96 13.01 -7.35
N PHE A 193 -16.26 12.68 -6.28
CA PHE A 193 -16.85 12.46 -4.97
C PHE A 193 -17.41 13.76 -4.38
N LYS A 194 -16.62 14.83 -4.33
CA LYS A 194 -17.02 16.15 -3.83
C LYS A 194 -18.24 16.71 -4.58
N SER A 195 -18.36 16.42 -5.86
CA SER A 195 -19.53 16.78 -6.68
C SER A 195 -20.70 15.78 -6.58
N LYS A 196 -20.63 14.76 -5.72
CA LYS A 196 -21.64 13.72 -5.49
C LYS A 196 -21.98 12.89 -6.73
N ASN A 197 -21.05 12.78 -7.67
CA ASN A 197 -21.23 11.97 -8.89
C ASN A 197 -20.91 10.50 -8.67
N VAL A 198 -20.28 10.15 -7.53
CA VAL A 198 -19.98 8.78 -7.10
C VAL A 198 -20.32 8.62 -5.62
N ASP A 199 -20.52 7.37 -5.19
CA ASP A 199 -20.84 7.02 -3.80
C ASP A 199 -19.58 6.87 -2.93
N CYS A 200 -18.49 6.50 -3.58
CA CYS A 200 -17.19 6.29 -2.96
C CYS A 200 -16.07 6.69 -3.93
N ALA A 201 -14.93 7.09 -3.40
CA ALA A 201 -13.73 7.35 -4.18
C ALA A 201 -12.49 6.77 -3.47
N ALA A 202 -11.58 6.20 -4.24
CA ALA A 202 -10.26 5.81 -3.80
C ALA A 202 -9.30 6.98 -4.08
N VAL A 203 -8.78 7.55 -3.01
CA VAL A 203 -7.99 8.80 -3.04
C VAL A 203 -6.77 8.66 -2.13
N TRP A 204 -5.84 9.60 -2.24
CA TRP A 204 -4.73 9.73 -1.30
C TRP A 204 -4.68 11.12 -0.66
N ALA A 205 -3.91 11.27 0.41
CA ALA A 205 -3.74 12.52 1.12
C ALA A 205 -3.16 13.64 0.21
N PRO A 206 -3.70 14.88 0.27
CA PRO A 206 -4.68 15.39 1.22
C PRO A 206 -6.14 15.28 0.76
N ASP A 207 -6.41 14.77 -0.43
CA ASP A 207 -7.75 14.76 -1.03
C ASP A 207 -8.77 13.96 -0.19
N ASP A 208 -8.31 12.99 0.62
CA ASP A 208 -9.14 12.23 1.54
C ASP A 208 -9.82 13.15 2.57
N GLN A 209 -9.06 14.07 3.18
CA GLN A 209 -9.58 15.03 4.16
C GLN A 209 -10.51 16.05 3.50
N ASP A 210 -10.17 16.54 2.32
CA ASP A 210 -11.02 17.43 1.54
C ASP A 210 -12.35 16.76 1.16
N CYS A 211 -12.33 15.47 0.83
CA CYS A 211 -13.53 14.70 0.56
C CYS A 211 -14.41 14.55 1.80
N VAL A 212 -13.84 14.27 2.96
CA VAL A 212 -14.57 14.17 4.22
C VAL A 212 -15.18 15.51 4.62
N ALA A 213 -14.50 16.61 4.39
CA ALA A 213 -14.98 17.96 4.68
C ALA A 213 -16.03 18.47 3.67
N ALA A 214 -16.19 17.83 2.51
CA ALA A 214 -16.99 18.37 1.40
C ALA A 214 -18.51 18.42 1.67
N PHE A 215 -19.05 17.50 2.49
CA PHE A 215 -20.47 17.47 2.85
C PHE A 215 -20.74 16.55 4.05
N ASP A 216 -21.86 16.80 4.75
CA ASP A 216 -22.29 16.02 5.90
C ASP A 216 -22.48 14.55 5.57
N GLY A 217 -21.90 13.69 6.40
CA GLY A 217 -21.95 12.22 6.26
C GLY A 217 -20.90 11.63 5.36
N ALA A 218 -20.03 12.45 4.71
CA ALA A 218 -18.81 11.97 4.11
C ALA A 218 -17.84 11.48 5.20
N HIS A 219 -17.18 10.34 4.97
CA HIS A 219 -16.28 9.74 5.94
C HIS A 219 -15.26 8.82 5.27
N VAL A 220 -14.17 8.54 5.95
CA VAL A 220 -13.24 7.48 5.57
C VAL A 220 -13.88 6.13 5.87
N LEU A 221 -14.08 5.30 4.86
CA LEU A 221 -14.60 3.94 4.99
C LEU A 221 -13.51 2.97 5.48
N THR A 222 -12.34 3.06 4.89
CA THR A 222 -11.11 2.36 5.28
C THR A 222 -9.91 3.07 4.65
N SER A 223 -8.73 2.86 5.21
CA SER A 223 -7.48 3.44 4.71
C SER A 223 -6.29 2.50 4.95
N THR A 224 -5.14 2.88 4.45
CA THR A 224 -3.86 2.20 4.74
C THR A 224 -3.43 2.31 6.21
N ALA A 225 -4.11 3.11 7.05
CA ALA A 225 -3.91 3.07 8.50
C ALA A 225 -4.25 1.70 9.11
N GLN A 226 -5.24 1.00 8.55
CA GLN A 226 -5.61 -0.36 8.95
C GLN A 226 -4.74 -1.44 8.26
N SER A 227 -4.16 -1.12 7.10
CA SER A 227 -3.41 -2.05 6.24
C SER A 227 -2.03 -1.49 5.86
N ASN A 228 -1.27 -1.08 6.85
CA ASN A 228 -0.01 -0.35 6.71
C ASN A 228 1.13 -1.04 5.94
N MET A 229 0.92 -2.26 5.44
CA MET A 229 1.86 -2.99 4.58
C MET A 229 1.30 -3.29 3.19
N LEU A 230 0.13 -2.75 2.86
CA LEU A 230 -0.54 -3.00 1.58
C LEU A 230 0.06 -2.18 0.45
N VAL A 231 0.34 -0.91 0.71
CA VAL A 231 0.94 0.05 -0.22
C VAL A 231 2.32 0.42 0.29
N SER A 232 3.34 0.22 -0.53
CA SER A 232 4.72 0.52 -0.19
C SER A 232 5.45 1.14 -1.37
N ASP A 233 6.22 2.18 -1.09
CA ASP A 233 7.10 2.79 -2.08
C ASP A 233 8.49 2.17 -2.01
N GLY A 234 9.13 2.10 -3.15
CA GLY A 234 10.47 1.61 -3.28
C GLY A 234 11.20 2.21 -4.46
N LEU A 235 12.42 1.77 -4.64
CA LEU A 235 13.28 2.18 -5.75
C LEU A 235 13.52 1.04 -6.72
N ILE A 236 13.47 1.39 -8.00
CA ILE A 236 13.82 0.53 -9.12
C ILE A 236 14.96 1.15 -9.93
N ALA A 237 15.79 0.29 -10.51
CA ALA A 237 16.85 0.68 -11.43
C ALA A 237 17.11 -0.45 -12.44
N LYS A 238 17.79 -0.16 -13.53
CA LYS A 238 18.23 -1.21 -14.46
C LYS A 238 19.24 -2.14 -13.79
N LYS A 239 19.10 -3.43 -14.02
CA LYS A 239 20.02 -4.43 -13.48
C LYS A 239 21.48 -4.11 -13.83
N GLU A 240 21.74 -3.75 -15.08
CA GLU A 240 23.07 -3.37 -15.57
C GLU A 240 23.64 -2.17 -14.80
N TRP A 241 22.78 -1.18 -14.48
CA TRP A 241 23.20 -0.02 -13.68
C TRP A 241 23.57 -0.42 -12.27
N LEU A 242 22.75 -1.26 -11.61
CA LEU A 242 23.03 -1.77 -10.24
C LEU A 242 24.32 -2.57 -10.17
N GLU A 243 24.59 -3.41 -11.17
CA GLU A 243 25.82 -4.21 -11.27
C GLU A 243 27.06 -3.32 -11.49
N ALA A 244 26.93 -2.30 -12.36
CA ALA A 244 28.04 -1.39 -12.67
C ALA A 244 28.30 -0.36 -11.54
N ASN A 245 27.32 -0.04 -10.71
CA ASN A 245 27.37 1.00 -9.68
C ASN A 245 27.01 0.44 -8.29
N SER A 246 27.36 -0.81 -7.99
CA SER A 246 26.99 -1.50 -6.76
C SER A 246 27.37 -0.74 -5.49
N ASP A 247 28.61 -0.19 -5.42
CA ASP A 247 29.05 0.62 -4.30
C ASP A 247 28.28 1.92 -4.13
N LEU A 248 27.89 2.57 -5.24
CA LEU A 248 27.07 3.77 -5.23
C LEU A 248 25.63 3.44 -4.80
N ALA A 249 25.04 2.39 -5.34
CA ALA A 249 23.70 1.93 -4.96
C ALA A 249 23.63 1.59 -3.47
N LYS A 250 24.65 0.90 -2.93
CA LYS A 250 24.80 0.61 -1.51
C LYS A 250 24.85 1.90 -0.69
N LYS A 251 25.69 2.86 -1.09
CA LYS A 251 25.82 4.18 -0.44
C LYS A 251 24.47 4.92 -0.43
N ILE A 252 23.71 4.86 -1.52
CA ILE A 252 22.38 5.46 -1.63
C ILE A 252 21.42 4.82 -0.62
N VAL A 253 21.39 3.48 -0.53
CA VAL A 253 20.55 2.75 0.43
C VAL A 253 20.94 3.13 1.87
N GLU A 254 22.22 3.11 2.21
CA GLU A 254 22.73 3.50 3.54
C GLU A 254 22.30 4.94 3.90
N ALA A 255 22.47 5.88 2.98
CA ALA A 255 22.15 7.29 3.18
C ALA A 255 20.65 7.52 3.39
N ILE A 256 19.80 6.86 2.58
CA ILE A 256 18.33 6.98 2.67
C ILE A 256 17.84 6.35 3.98
N LEU A 257 18.30 5.15 4.34
CA LEU A 257 17.90 4.51 5.60
C LEU A 257 18.33 5.33 6.83
N ALA A 258 19.49 5.97 6.78
CA ALA A 258 19.92 6.87 7.84
C ALA A 258 19.05 8.13 7.92
N ALA A 259 18.67 8.71 6.78
CA ALA A 259 17.75 9.85 6.74
C ALA A 259 16.34 9.47 7.24
N ASN A 260 15.82 8.32 6.83
CA ASN A 260 14.57 7.77 7.33
C ASN A 260 14.58 7.67 8.85
N SER A 261 15.68 7.15 9.39
CA SER A 261 15.92 7.04 10.83
C SER A 261 15.91 8.39 11.52
N GLU A 262 16.69 9.32 11.03
CA GLU A 262 16.80 10.65 11.63
C GLU A 262 15.43 11.34 11.63
N VAL A 263 14.74 11.33 10.50
CA VAL A 263 13.39 11.92 10.36
C VAL A 263 12.37 11.24 11.28
N SER A 264 12.44 9.93 11.44
CA SER A 264 11.49 9.19 12.30
C SER A 264 11.72 9.44 13.81
N ASN A 265 12.96 9.64 14.24
CA ASN A 265 13.31 9.67 15.66
C ASN A 265 13.61 11.08 16.20
N ASN A 266 13.79 12.07 15.32
CA ASN A 266 14.12 13.44 15.68
C ASN A 266 13.02 14.40 15.20
N LYS A 267 12.31 15.02 16.15
CA LYS A 267 11.20 15.94 15.83
C LYS A 267 11.60 17.14 14.99
N GLU A 268 12.83 17.62 15.14
CA GLU A 268 13.32 18.75 14.37
C GLU A 268 13.63 18.30 12.94
N ALA A 269 14.34 17.19 12.77
CA ALA A 269 14.58 16.60 11.44
C ALA A 269 13.27 16.27 10.71
N PHE A 270 12.23 15.79 11.42
CA PHE A 270 10.91 15.57 10.84
C PHE A 270 10.30 16.86 10.27
N LYS A 271 10.36 17.97 11.02
CA LYS A 271 9.86 19.26 10.56
C LYS A 271 10.68 19.83 9.40
N GLU A 272 12.01 19.72 9.50
CA GLU A 272 12.92 20.14 8.43
C GLU A 272 12.68 19.36 7.14
N ALA A 273 12.44 18.03 7.23
CA ALA A 273 12.13 17.20 6.08
C ALA A 273 10.80 17.60 5.42
N ALA A 274 9.75 17.84 6.22
CA ALA A 274 8.48 18.35 5.71
C ALA A 274 8.64 19.75 5.08
N SER A 275 9.44 20.64 5.68
CA SER A 275 9.70 21.97 5.13
C SER A 275 10.51 21.91 3.83
N SER A 276 11.51 21.02 3.76
CA SER A 276 12.31 20.81 2.55
C SER A 276 11.45 20.23 1.41
N PHE A 277 10.56 19.32 1.75
CA PHE A 277 9.57 18.80 0.79
C PHE A 277 8.66 19.93 0.30
N ALA A 278 8.04 20.69 1.21
CA ALA A 278 7.15 21.79 0.86
C ALA A 278 7.82 22.81 -0.06
N GLN A 279 9.07 23.13 0.20
CA GLN A 279 9.86 24.04 -0.65
C GLN A 279 10.13 23.43 -2.04
N ALA A 280 10.54 22.16 -2.10
CA ALA A 280 10.90 21.48 -3.35
C ALA A 280 9.69 21.24 -4.27
N PHE A 281 8.51 20.99 -3.69
CA PHE A 281 7.28 20.66 -4.40
C PHE A 281 6.27 21.83 -4.45
N GLU A 282 6.68 23.03 -4.02
CA GLU A 282 5.86 24.26 -4.03
C GLU A 282 4.50 24.07 -3.35
N THR A 283 4.48 23.37 -2.20
CA THR A 283 3.26 23.08 -1.44
C THR A 283 3.32 23.70 -0.03
N ASP A 284 2.25 23.56 0.73
CA ASP A 284 2.13 24.08 2.09
C ASP A 284 2.88 23.22 3.11
N VAL A 285 3.58 23.83 4.06
CA VAL A 285 4.36 23.12 5.09
C VAL A 285 3.45 22.38 6.07
N GLU A 286 2.28 22.92 6.43
CA GLU A 286 1.35 22.25 7.34
C GLU A 286 0.74 21.02 6.66
N PHE A 287 0.48 21.11 5.37
CA PHE A 287 0.11 19.95 4.55
C PHE A 287 1.22 18.89 4.56
N ALA A 288 2.47 19.26 4.28
CA ALA A 288 3.59 18.34 4.27
C ALA A 288 3.78 17.66 5.65
N LEU A 289 3.65 18.41 6.74
CA LEU A 289 3.69 17.89 8.10
C LEU A 289 2.56 16.90 8.43
N ALA A 290 1.34 17.21 7.98
CA ALA A 290 0.19 16.35 8.19
C ALA A 290 0.33 15.03 7.41
N SER A 291 0.68 15.12 6.12
CA SER A 291 0.84 13.98 5.24
C SER A 291 2.01 13.07 5.66
N SER A 292 3.15 13.63 6.09
CA SER A 292 4.28 12.84 6.56
C SER A 292 3.97 11.99 7.80
N LYS A 293 2.94 12.33 8.60
CA LYS A 293 2.49 11.53 9.74
C LYS A 293 1.74 10.26 9.34
N THR A 294 1.31 10.16 8.11
CA THR A 294 0.60 8.99 7.55
C THR A 294 1.54 8.05 6.80
N ILE A 295 2.83 8.16 7.05
CA ILE A 295 3.89 7.41 6.39
C ILE A 295 4.80 6.77 7.43
N ASN A 296 5.09 5.48 7.26
CA ASN A 296 6.11 4.77 8.02
C ASN A 296 7.36 4.63 7.16
N TYR A 297 8.40 5.40 7.45
CA TYR A 297 9.67 5.32 6.73
C TYR A 297 10.40 4.03 7.06
N ALA A 298 10.87 3.32 6.02
CA ALA A 298 11.50 2.02 6.18
C ALA A 298 12.82 2.08 6.96
N THR A 299 13.04 1.06 7.78
CA THR A 299 14.28 0.77 8.50
C THR A 299 15.04 -0.36 7.83
N LEU A 300 16.28 -0.62 8.26
CA LEU A 300 17.03 -1.79 7.78
C LEU A 300 16.34 -3.12 8.16
N GLU A 301 15.64 -3.17 9.29
CA GLU A 301 14.89 -4.37 9.67
C GLU A 301 13.66 -4.58 8.79
N ASP A 302 12.98 -3.49 8.39
CA ASP A 302 11.92 -3.56 7.39
C ASP A 302 12.44 -4.07 6.05
N GLU A 303 13.60 -3.59 5.58
CA GLU A 303 14.25 -4.09 4.35
C GLU A 303 14.51 -5.59 4.40
N LYS A 304 15.09 -6.07 5.49
CA LYS A 304 15.40 -7.51 5.68
C LYS A 304 14.14 -8.37 5.61
N ASN A 305 13.06 -7.91 6.28
CA ASN A 305 11.78 -8.60 6.28
C ASN A 305 11.11 -8.55 4.91
N TRP A 306 11.13 -7.37 4.29
CA TRP A 306 10.44 -7.09 3.03
C TRP A 306 11.06 -7.81 1.84
N LEU A 307 12.37 -7.82 1.75
CA LEU A 307 13.12 -8.50 0.68
C LEU A 307 13.30 -10.02 0.92
N GLY A 308 12.87 -10.53 2.09
CA GLY A 308 13.00 -11.96 2.42
C GLY A 308 14.40 -12.37 2.86
N ILE A 309 15.25 -11.42 3.24
CA ILE A 309 16.60 -11.68 3.81
C ILE A 309 16.47 -12.30 5.21
N ASN A 310 15.49 -11.84 6.00
CA ASN A 310 15.13 -12.45 7.28
C ASN A 310 14.19 -13.65 7.05
N THR A 311 14.74 -14.84 6.99
CA THR A 311 14.00 -16.08 6.72
C THR A 311 13.07 -16.51 7.86
N ASP A 312 13.24 -15.98 9.06
CA ASP A 312 12.39 -16.28 10.22
C ASP A 312 11.14 -15.41 10.27
N TYR A 313 11.09 -14.36 9.43
CA TYR A 313 9.92 -13.49 9.36
C TYR A 313 8.76 -14.16 8.61
N SER A 314 7.61 -14.26 9.27
CA SER A 314 6.40 -14.92 8.74
C SER A 314 5.29 -13.95 8.33
N GLY A 315 5.51 -12.65 8.49
CA GLY A 315 4.54 -11.60 8.14
C GLY A 315 4.42 -11.32 6.64
N MET A 316 3.89 -10.14 6.30
CA MET A 316 3.77 -9.69 4.92
C MET A 316 5.14 -9.30 4.37
N THR A 317 5.50 -9.83 3.21
CA THR A 317 6.75 -9.53 2.50
C THR A 317 6.46 -8.89 1.13
N GLY A 318 7.47 -8.26 0.54
CA GLY A 318 7.38 -7.73 -0.83
C GLY A 318 6.97 -8.78 -1.85
N GLU A 319 7.52 -10.01 -1.74
CA GLU A 319 7.13 -11.13 -2.59
C GLU A 319 5.63 -11.46 -2.48
N ARG A 320 5.08 -11.48 -1.26
CA ARG A 320 3.66 -11.79 -1.04
C ARG A 320 2.75 -10.73 -1.65
N ILE A 321 3.03 -9.44 -1.41
CA ILE A 321 2.26 -8.33 -2.00
C ILE A 321 2.37 -8.35 -3.52
N TYR A 322 3.60 -8.41 -4.06
CA TYR A 322 3.83 -8.46 -5.51
C TYR A 322 3.09 -9.64 -6.15
N SER A 323 3.19 -10.84 -5.59
CA SER A 323 2.55 -12.04 -6.11
C SER A 323 1.03 -11.98 -6.00
N LYS A 324 0.49 -11.47 -4.89
CA LYS A 324 -0.94 -11.26 -4.69
C LYS A 324 -1.50 -10.29 -5.74
N MET A 325 -0.89 -9.12 -5.86
CA MET A 325 -1.35 -8.10 -6.80
C MET A 325 -1.16 -8.50 -8.26
N SER A 326 -0.09 -9.24 -8.57
CA SER A 326 0.10 -9.85 -9.90
C SER A 326 -1.08 -10.73 -10.31
N ARG A 327 -1.56 -11.59 -9.39
CA ARG A 327 -2.74 -12.44 -9.64
C ARG A 327 -4.01 -11.60 -9.84
N GLN A 328 -4.25 -10.62 -8.96
CA GLN A 328 -5.45 -9.78 -9.01
C GLN A 328 -5.49 -8.91 -10.27
N TYR A 329 -4.39 -8.26 -10.61
CA TYR A 329 -4.29 -7.45 -11.83
C TYR A 329 -4.35 -8.29 -13.11
N SER A 330 -3.82 -9.53 -13.10
CA SER A 330 -3.96 -10.46 -14.22
C SER A 330 -5.43 -10.88 -14.43
N GLN A 331 -6.17 -11.12 -13.36
CA GLN A 331 -7.61 -11.42 -13.44
C GLN A 331 -8.42 -10.25 -14.01
N LEU A 332 -7.98 -9.02 -13.76
CA LEU A 332 -8.58 -7.81 -14.33
C LEU A 332 -8.08 -7.50 -15.76
N GLY A 333 -7.15 -8.30 -16.30
CA GLY A 333 -6.59 -8.12 -17.63
C GLY A 333 -5.54 -7.00 -17.73
N LEU A 334 -5.07 -6.47 -16.61
CA LEU A 334 -4.09 -5.37 -16.56
C LEU A 334 -2.63 -5.87 -16.64
N CYS A 335 -2.37 -7.12 -16.26
CA CYS A 335 -1.07 -7.78 -16.41
C CYS A 335 -1.17 -8.88 -17.45
N LYS A 336 -0.46 -8.75 -18.57
CA LYS A 336 -0.41 -9.78 -19.63
C LYS A 336 0.59 -10.89 -19.33
N SER A 337 1.64 -10.59 -18.62
CA SER A 337 2.65 -11.54 -18.15
C SER A 337 3.12 -11.13 -16.76
N VAL A 338 3.41 -12.10 -15.92
CA VAL A 338 3.90 -11.87 -14.55
C VAL A 338 5.31 -12.39 -14.46
N LEU A 339 6.25 -11.51 -14.09
CA LEU A 339 7.60 -11.94 -13.74
C LEU A 339 7.59 -12.53 -12.33
N PRO A 340 8.28 -13.66 -12.08
CA PRO A 340 8.42 -14.17 -10.71
C PRO A 340 9.26 -13.21 -9.87
N TRP A 341 9.01 -13.16 -8.57
CA TRP A 341 9.71 -12.27 -7.64
C TRP A 341 11.23 -12.33 -7.76
N SER A 342 11.80 -13.51 -7.92
CA SER A 342 13.24 -13.73 -8.13
C SER A 342 13.82 -13.03 -9.38
N LYS A 343 12.96 -12.58 -10.29
CA LYS A 343 13.37 -11.77 -11.47
C LYS A 343 13.13 -10.29 -11.24
N VAL A 344 12.34 -9.92 -10.24
CA VAL A 344 11.99 -8.53 -9.89
C VAL A 344 12.90 -8.00 -8.80
N ALA A 345 13.04 -8.71 -7.70
CA ALA A 345 13.88 -8.30 -6.58
C ALA A 345 15.38 -8.40 -6.90
N TYR A 346 16.15 -7.48 -6.31
CA TYR A 346 17.60 -7.46 -6.33
C TYR A 346 18.12 -7.20 -4.91
N THR A 347 18.38 -8.28 -4.17
CA THR A 347 18.67 -8.25 -2.73
C THR A 347 20.14 -7.93 -2.41
N ASP A 348 21.05 -8.17 -3.35
CA ASP A 348 22.50 -8.08 -3.15
C ASP A 348 22.93 -6.73 -2.54
N ILE A 349 22.28 -5.62 -2.90
CA ILE A 349 22.61 -4.29 -2.38
C ILE A 349 22.30 -4.22 -0.88
N VAL A 350 21.10 -4.63 -0.46
CA VAL A 350 20.70 -4.59 0.96
C VAL A 350 21.47 -5.64 1.76
N GLU A 351 21.75 -6.83 1.21
CA GLU A 351 22.60 -7.84 1.85
C GLU A 351 24.01 -7.30 2.14
N ASN A 352 24.58 -6.52 1.23
CA ASN A 352 25.86 -5.84 1.44
C ASN A 352 25.77 -4.74 2.52
N VAL A 353 24.65 -3.99 2.62
CA VAL A 353 24.42 -3.03 3.71
C VAL A 353 24.33 -3.75 5.05
N VAL A 354 23.59 -4.85 5.12
CA VAL A 354 23.48 -5.70 6.33
C VAL A 354 24.84 -6.22 6.77
N SER A 355 25.65 -6.70 5.84
CA SER A 355 26.98 -7.29 6.11
C SER A 355 27.96 -6.26 6.66
N ASP A 356 27.91 -5.02 6.19
CA ASP A 356 28.80 -3.94 6.64
C ASP A 356 28.47 -3.40 8.03
N ASN A 357 27.23 -3.56 8.48
CA ASN A 357 26.74 -3.17 9.81
C ASN A 357 27.12 -1.73 10.24
N LYS A 358 27.10 -0.79 9.30
CA LYS A 358 27.51 0.61 9.53
C LYS A 358 26.38 1.54 9.95
N LEU A 359 25.12 1.13 9.72
CA LEU A 359 23.96 1.92 10.10
C LEU A 359 23.83 1.95 11.63
N PRO A 360 23.41 3.09 12.22
CA PRO A 360 23.20 3.20 13.64
C PRO A 360 22.25 2.11 14.12
N ASN A 361 22.70 1.35 15.13
CA ASN A 361 22.07 0.14 15.61
C ASN A 361 20.62 0.34 16.08
N LYS A 362 19.77 -0.58 15.70
CA LYS A 362 18.48 -0.95 16.29
C LYS A 362 17.39 0.09 16.12
N GLN A 363 16.97 0.24 14.89
CA GLN A 363 15.60 0.67 14.66
C GLN A 363 14.72 -0.56 14.64
N GLU A 364 13.70 -0.56 15.50
CA GLU A 364 12.61 -1.52 15.36
C GLU A 364 11.95 -1.30 14.00
N ALA A 365 11.57 -2.39 13.34
CA ALA A 365 10.84 -2.30 12.09
C ALA A 365 9.52 -1.55 12.33
N PHE A 366 9.22 -0.52 11.53
CA PHE A 366 7.99 0.27 11.69
C PHE A 366 6.81 -0.33 10.93
N GLY A 367 7.04 -0.69 9.66
CA GLY A 367 6.00 -1.18 8.78
C GLY A 367 5.70 -2.65 8.98
N THR A 368 6.72 -3.46 9.29
CA THR A 368 6.61 -4.91 9.41
C THR A 368 6.36 -5.41 10.84
N VAL A 369 6.34 -4.53 11.84
CA VAL A 369 5.94 -4.87 13.22
C VAL A 369 4.46 -4.62 13.42
N GLU A 370 3.75 -5.65 13.88
CA GLU A 370 2.34 -5.52 14.22
C GLU A 370 2.13 -4.55 15.40
N LYS A 371 1.03 -3.80 15.35
CA LYS A 371 0.53 -2.98 16.45
C LYS A 371 0.45 -3.82 17.74
N ASN A 372 0.87 -3.24 18.86
CA ASN A 372 0.71 -3.89 20.16
C ASN A 372 -0.75 -3.85 20.61
N PHE A 373 -1.42 -4.99 20.55
CA PHE A 373 -2.82 -5.11 20.94
C PHE A 373 -2.96 -5.50 22.42
N ALA A 374 -3.76 -4.76 23.16
CA ALA A 374 -4.22 -5.20 24.48
C ALA A 374 -5.08 -6.47 24.35
N THR A 375 -5.15 -7.26 25.41
CA THR A 375 -6.04 -8.44 25.46
C THR A 375 -7.48 -8.06 25.10
N PRO A 376 -8.16 -8.83 24.23
CA PRO A 376 -9.53 -8.55 23.84
C PRO A 376 -10.47 -8.52 25.04
N THR A 377 -11.48 -7.66 24.96
CA THR A 377 -12.54 -7.51 25.97
C THR A 377 -13.89 -7.92 25.41
N THR A 378 -14.91 -8.05 26.25
CA THR A 378 -16.29 -8.32 25.81
C THR A 378 -16.86 -7.19 24.93
N ALA A 379 -16.36 -5.96 25.07
CA ALA A 379 -16.74 -4.87 24.17
C ALA A 379 -16.28 -5.10 22.72
N ASP A 380 -15.16 -5.78 22.53
CA ASP A 380 -14.64 -6.11 21.19
C ASP A 380 -15.52 -7.18 20.48
N GLU A 381 -16.28 -7.98 21.22
CA GLU A 381 -17.20 -8.97 20.65
C GLU A 381 -18.36 -8.34 19.85
N THR A 382 -18.73 -7.11 20.19
CA THR A 382 -19.86 -6.39 19.56
C THR A 382 -19.44 -5.12 18.83
N LYS A 383 -18.13 -4.82 18.80
CA LYS A 383 -17.58 -3.66 18.12
C LYS A 383 -17.95 -3.68 16.62
N PRO A 384 -18.35 -2.55 16.02
CA PRO A 384 -18.61 -2.49 14.59
C PRO A 384 -17.43 -2.98 13.75
N ALA A 385 -17.72 -3.70 12.68
CA ALA A 385 -16.75 -4.10 11.68
C ALA A 385 -16.97 -3.27 10.41
N PHE A 386 -15.90 -2.75 9.81
CA PHE A 386 -15.98 -2.09 8.52
C PHE A 386 -16.01 -3.09 7.36
N SER A 387 -15.60 -4.33 7.62
CA SER A 387 -15.61 -5.41 6.64
C SER A 387 -15.92 -6.76 7.29
N ASN A 388 -16.59 -7.63 6.54
CA ASN A 388 -16.94 -9.00 6.93
C ASN A 388 -16.81 -9.94 5.75
N LYS A 389 -15.97 -10.97 5.88
CA LYS A 389 -15.84 -12.06 4.91
C LYS A 389 -16.39 -13.36 5.48
N LYS A 390 -17.43 -13.88 4.86
CA LYS A 390 -18.04 -15.18 5.19
C LYS A 390 -17.38 -16.30 4.41
N VAL A 391 -16.93 -17.34 5.11
CA VAL A 391 -16.31 -18.50 4.48
C VAL A 391 -16.87 -19.77 5.08
N THR A 392 -17.26 -20.70 4.22
CA THR A 392 -17.65 -22.06 4.65
C THR A 392 -16.38 -22.87 4.88
N ILE A 393 -16.11 -23.19 6.14
CA ILE A 393 -15.05 -24.12 6.55
C ILE A 393 -15.70 -25.44 6.93
N ASN A 394 -15.33 -26.51 6.25
CA ASN A 394 -15.87 -27.83 6.52
C ASN A 394 -15.25 -28.40 7.80
N PHE A 395 -16.11 -28.68 8.78
CA PHE A 395 -15.75 -29.38 10.00
C PHE A 395 -16.45 -30.75 10.05
N PRO A 396 -15.84 -31.75 10.70
CA PRO A 396 -16.54 -33.00 10.99
C PRO A 396 -17.85 -32.76 11.75
N THR A 397 -18.81 -33.68 11.62
CA THR A 397 -20.08 -33.60 12.37
C THR A 397 -19.82 -33.51 13.86
N ALA A 398 -20.38 -32.50 14.51
CA ALA A 398 -20.16 -32.16 15.91
C ALA A 398 -18.68 -31.90 16.27
N GLY A 399 -17.78 -31.84 15.28
CA GLY A 399 -16.35 -31.58 15.46
C GLY A 399 -15.96 -30.14 15.22
N TYR A 400 -14.73 -29.81 15.69
CA TYR A 400 -14.09 -28.50 15.50
C TYR A 400 -12.62 -28.63 15.09
N THR A 401 -12.15 -29.84 14.74
CA THR A 401 -10.79 -30.07 14.27
C THR A 401 -10.64 -29.65 12.81
N LEU A 402 -9.57 -28.95 12.47
CA LEU A 402 -9.26 -28.57 11.10
C LEU A 402 -8.48 -29.70 10.41
N ASP A 403 -9.05 -30.26 9.34
CA ASP A 403 -8.35 -31.12 8.41
C ASP A 403 -7.53 -30.31 7.38
N ASN A 404 -6.88 -30.98 6.45
CA ASN A 404 -6.05 -30.31 5.45
C ASN A 404 -6.86 -29.42 4.49
N ASP A 405 -8.09 -29.84 4.15
CA ASP A 405 -8.96 -29.05 3.27
C ASP A 405 -9.42 -27.78 3.98
N ALA A 406 -9.83 -27.88 5.26
CA ALA A 406 -10.18 -26.73 6.07
C ALA A 406 -9.02 -25.74 6.22
N ARG A 407 -7.80 -26.24 6.45
CA ARG A 407 -6.59 -25.40 6.50
C ARG A 407 -6.33 -24.70 5.18
N SER A 408 -6.40 -25.42 4.05
CA SER A 408 -6.21 -24.85 2.72
C SER A 408 -7.24 -23.75 2.41
N ILE A 409 -8.48 -23.87 2.91
CA ILE A 409 -9.50 -22.83 2.79
C ILE A 409 -9.09 -21.59 3.61
N ILE A 410 -8.64 -21.77 4.87
CA ILE A 410 -8.18 -20.67 5.71
C ILE A 410 -6.99 -19.95 5.07
N ASP A 411 -6.03 -20.71 4.55
CA ASP A 411 -4.83 -20.18 3.90
C ASP A 411 -5.19 -19.29 2.70
N ARG A 412 -6.10 -19.77 1.87
CA ARG A 412 -6.54 -19.04 0.68
C ARG A 412 -7.43 -17.84 0.98
N GLU A 413 -8.32 -17.95 1.97
CA GLU A 413 -9.39 -16.98 2.17
C GLU A 413 -9.07 -15.93 3.26
N PHE A 414 -8.27 -16.27 4.27
CA PHE A 414 -8.06 -15.42 5.43
C PHE A 414 -6.64 -14.89 5.57
N VAL A 415 -5.62 -15.67 5.24
CA VAL A 415 -4.24 -15.35 5.59
C VAL A 415 -3.77 -14.04 4.95
N ASP A 416 -3.98 -13.86 3.65
CA ASP A 416 -3.58 -12.62 2.96
C ASP A 416 -4.28 -11.37 3.55
N ILE A 417 -5.56 -11.52 3.97
CA ILE A 417 -6.32 -10.42 4.60
C ILE A 417 -5.74 -10.12 5.99
N VAL A 418 -5.54 -11.15 6.81
CA VAL A 418 -5.05 -11.01 8.18
C VAL A 418 -3.65 -10.39 8.20
N GLN A 419 -2.80 -10.74 7.26
CA GLN A 419 -1.45 -10.18 7.15
C GLN A 419 -1.44 -8.77 6.58
N ALA A 420 -2.24 -8.49 5.54
CA ALA A 420 -2.33 -7.16 4.94
C ALA A 420 -2.91 -6.11 5.90
N TYR A 421 -3.83 -6.49 6.77
CA TYR A 421 -4.47 -5.60 7.74
C TYR A 421 -3.87 -5.77 9.15
N ALA A 422 -2.55 -5.79 9.26
CA ALA A 422 -1.82 -6.09 10.50
C ALA A 422 -2.18 -5.16 11.67
N ASN A 423 -2.54 -3.90 11.41
CA ASN A 423 -2.91 -2.92 12.42
C ASN A 423 -4.37 -2.98 12.88
N THR A 424 -5.15 -3.91 12.35
CA THR A 424 -6.58 -4.05 12.63
C THR A 424 -6.86 -5.25 13.52
N ARG A 425 -7.67 -5.06 14.57
CA ARG A 425 -8.21 -6.16 15.37
C ARG A 425 -9.17 -6.99 14.52
N ILE A 426 -9.09 -8.30 14.63
CA ILE A 426 -9.94 -9.22 13.88
C ILE A 426 -10.88 -9.97 14.82
N ARG A 427 -12.13 -10.18 14.39
CA ARG A 427 -13.09 -11.01 15.09
C ARG A 427 -13.46 -12.20 14.20
N ILE A 428 -13.21 -13.40 14.73
CA ILE A 428 -13.55 -14.67 14.08
C ILE A 428 -14.85 -15.17 14.71
N GLU A 429 -15.90 -15.24 13.88
CA GLU A 429 -17.24 -15.64 14.32
C GLU A 429 -17.60 -17.00 13.72
N GLY A 430 -17.89 -17.96 14.58
CA GLY A 430 -18.45 -19.24 14.15
C GLY A 430 -19.98 -19.21 14.11
N ASN A 431 -20.55 -19.73 13.04
CA ASN A 431 -21.98 -19.83 12.82
C ASN A 431 -22.42 -21.28 12.60
N THR A 432 -23.67 -21.60 12.94
CA THR A 432 -24.31 -22.88 12.64
C THR A 432 -25.67 -22.65 11.97
N ASP A 433 -26.17 -23.67 11.32
CA ASP A 433 -27.62 -23.74 11.01
C ASP A 433 -28.47 -23.91 12.29
N ALA A 434 -29.78 -23.96 12.09
CA ALA A 434 -30.73 -24.06 13.18
C ALA A 434 -31.02 -25.53 13.62
N THR A 435 -30.17 -26.48 13.19
CA THR A 435 -30.36 -27.91 13.56
C THR A 435 -29.81 -28.18 14.96
N GLY A 436 -30.59 -28.83 15.79
CA GLY A 436 -30.16 -29.27 17.11
C GLY A 436 -30.39 -28.28 18.26
N ASN A 437 -29.67 -28.49 19.36
CA ASN A 437 -29.83 -27.67 20.55
C ASN A 437 -29.10 -26.30 20.40
N TYR A 438 -29.80 -25.22 20.72
CA TYR A 438 -29.28 -23.85 20.61
C TYR A 438 -27.98 -23.64 21.36
N ASN A 439 -27.93 -24.00 22.66
CA ASN A 439 -26.74 -23.78 23.50
C ASN A 439 -25.55 -24.64 23.04
N SER A 440 -25.82 -25.88 22.64
CA SER A 440 -24.77 -26.75 22.06
C SER A 440 -24.19 -26.16 20.77
N ASN A 441 -25.01 -25.52 19.97
CA ASN A 441 -24.57 -24.86 18.74
C ASN A 441 -23.74 -23.58 19.04
N ILE A 442 -24.08 -22.82 20.06
CA ILE A 442 -23.24 -21.68 20.54
C ILE A 442 -21.85 -22.18 20.92
N GLU A 443 -21.78 -23.23 21.76
CA GLU A 443 -20.51 -23.83 22.20
C GLU A 443 -19.69 -24.39 21.03
N LEU A 444 -20.33 -25.14 20.13
CA LEU A 444 -19.70 -25.75 18.97
C LEU A 444 -19.12 -24.66 18.03
N SER A 445 -19.92 -23.63 17.73
CA SER A 445 -19.49 -22.54 16.86
C SER A 445 -18.32 -21.75 17.46
N LYS A 446 -18.31 -21.53 18.77
CA LYS A 446 -17.17 -20.89 19.46
C LYS A 446 -15.90 -21.75 19.38
N LYS A 447 -16.00 -23.07 19.57
CA LYS A 447 -14.86 -23.99 19.42
C LYS A 447 -14.30 -24.00 18.00
N ARG A 448 -15.16 -23.95 16.98
CA ARG A 448 -14.75 -23.86 15.57
C ARG A 448 -14.01 -22.56 15.27
N ALA A 449 -14.55 -21.42 15.70
CA ALA A 449 -13.88 -20.13 15.58
C ALA A 449 -12.53 -20.11 16.32
N GLN A 450 -12.45 -20.74 17.51
CA GLN A 450 -11.20 -20.89 18.24
C GLN A 450 -10.17 -21.72 17.49
N SER A 451 -10.57 -22.82 16.85
CA SER A 451 -9.65 -23.65 16.04
C SER A 451 -9.04 -22.87 14.87
N VAL A 452 -9.84 -21.99 14.24
CA VAL A 452 -9.33 -21.09 13.18
C VAL A 452 -8.36 -20.06 13.75
N ALA A 453 -8.70 -19.47 14.90
CA ALA A 453 -7.82 -18.50 15.59
C ALA A 453 -6.49 -19.14 16.00
N ASP A 454 -6.53 -20.33 16.60
CA ASP A 454 -5.34 -21.07 17.02
C ASP A 454 -4.44 -21.42 15.81
N TYR A 455 -5.04 -21.79 14.70
CA TYR A 455 -4.32 -22.07 13.46
C TYR A 455 -3.58 -20.83 12.92
N LEU A 456 -4.25 -19.68 12.87
CA LEU A 456 -3.63 -18.41 12.45
C LEU A 456 -2.48 -18.00 13.38
N VAL A 457 -2.64 -18.19 14.70
CA VAL A 457 -1.56 -17.90 15.68
C VAL A 457 -0.38 -18.86 15.51
N GLN A 458 -0.64 -20.16 15.43
CA GLN A 458 0.42 -21.18 15.43
C GLN A 458 1.18 -21.22 14.09
N GLN A 459 0.46 -21.08 12.97
CA GLN A 459 1.02 -21.27 11.64
C GLN A 459 1.58 -19.98 11.04
N TYR A 460 0.95 -18.84 11.36
CA TYR A 460 1.26 -17.55 10.73
C TYR A 460 1.74 -16.48 11.71
N GLY A 461 1.93 -16.84 12.98
CA GLY A 461 2.46 -15.92 13.99
C GLY A 461 1.51 -14.76 14.35
N VAL A 462 0.23 -14.83 14.00
CA VAL A 462 -0.72 -13.76 14.29
C VAL A 462 -0.82 -13.53 15.79
N ASN A 463 -0.68 -12.28 16.22
CA ASN A 463 -0.76 -11.93 17.63
C ASN A 463 -2.13 -12.33 18.21
N LYS A 464 -2.13 -13.24 19.20
CA LYS A 464 -3.35 -13.73 19.85
C LYS A 464 -4.24 -12.61 20.42
N ASN A 465 -3.62 -11.53 20.90
CA ASN A 465 -4.35 -10.39 21.45
C ASN A 465 -5.08 -9.57 20.36
N ARG A 466 -4.74 -9.77 19.12
CA ARG A 466 -5.42 -9.16 17.98
C ARG A 466 -6.74 -9.88 17.65
N ILE A 467 -6.92 -11.14 18.12
CA ILE A 467 -8.03 -12.00 17.72
C ILE A 467 -9.12 -12.02 18.79
N VAL A 468 -10.35 -11.72 18.39
CA VAL A 468 -11.58 -11.88 19.16
C VAL A 468 -12.32 -13.11 18.63
N VAL A 469 -12.73 -14.02 19.51
CA VAL A 469 -13.42 -15.27 19.13
C VAL A 469 -14.86 -15.25 19.61
N VAL A 470 -15.81 -15.38 18.70
CA VAL A 470 -17.25 -15.35 19.01
C VAL A 470 -17.94 -16.59 18.45
N GLY A 471 -18.79 -17.19 19.26
CA GLY A 471 -19.71 -18.25 18.82
C GLY A 471 -21.13 -17.69 18.70
N ASN A 472 -21.63 -17.59 17.48
CA ASN A 472 -22.99 -17.10 17.22
C ASN A 472 -24.02 -18.25 17.25
N GLY A 473 -23.57 -19.49 17.07
CA GLY A 473 -24.47 -20.62 16.91
C GLY A 473 -25.49 -20.38 15.79
N PRO A 474 -26.78 -20.66 15.99
CA PRO A 474 -27.80 -20.53 14.95
C PRO A 474 -28.43 -19.13 14.86
N LYS A 475 -27.88 -18.12 15.52
CA LYS A 475 -28.49 -16.77 15.60
C LYS A 475 -28.83 -16.18 14.23
N HIS A 476 -27.92 -16.31 13.25
CA HIS A 476 -28.12 -15.78 11.90
C HIS A 476 -29.24 -16.56 11.17
N ALA A 477 -29.22 -17.89 11.22
CA ALA A 477 -30.26 -18.71 10.59
C ALA A 477 -31.65 -18.40 11.20
N ILE A 478 -31.72 -18.27 12.53
CA ILE A 478 -33.00 -17.95 13.22
C ILE A 478 -33.48 -16.55 12.84
N LYS A 479 -32.59 -15.55 12.80
CA LYS A 479 -32.92 -14.17 12.41
C LYS A 479 -33.52 -14.11 10.99
N ASP A 480 -32.98 -14.90 10.08
CA ASP A 480 -33.40 -14.95 8.69
C ASP A 480 -34.60 -15.90 8.47
N GLY A 481 -35.17 -16.49 9.55
CA GLY A 481 -36.32 -17.37 9.51
C GLY A 481 -36.04 -18.75 8.94
N VAL A 482 -34.77 -19.14 8.80
CA VAL A 482 -34.33 -20.42 8.27
C VAL A 482 -34.32 -21.46 9.39
N GLN A 483 -35.00 -22.59 9.15
CA GLN A 483 -35.08 -23.74 10.05
C GLN A 483 -34.36 -24.95 9.47
N GLY A 484 -33.81 -25.82 10.34
CA GLY A 484 -33.20 -27.08 9.95
C GLY A 484 -31.81 -26.94 9.32
N ASP A 485 -31.47 -27.98 8.55
CA ASP A 485 -30.16 -28.13 7.92
C ASP A 485 -29.96 -27.13 6.77
N ASN A 486 -28.98 -26.24 6.88
CA ASN A 486 -28.64 -25.32 5.81
C ASN A 486 -27.15 -24.96 5.86
N ILE A 487 -26.40 -25.49 4.88
CA ILE A 487 -24.95 -25.32 4.79
C ILE A 487 -24.52 -23.84 4.67
N ASN A 488 -25.36 -22.98 4.10
CA ASN A 488 -25.05 -21.54 3.93
C ASN A 488 -24.93 -20.79 5.27
N TYR A 489 -25.40 -21.38 6.36
CA TYR A 489 -25.26 -20.84 7.73
C TYR A 489 -24.16 -21.51 8.55
N ARG A 490 -23.49 -22.54 8.03
CA ARG A 490 -22.32 -23.19 8.65
C ARG A 490 -21.05 -22.48 8.21
N THR A 491 -20.88 -21.26 8.63
CA THR A 491 -19.78 -20.40 8.20
C THR A 491 -18.83 -20.05 9.35
N THR A 492 -17.64 -19.64 8.98
CA THR A 492 -16.73 -18.88 9.84
C THR A 492 -16.51 -17.52 9.19
N ASP A 493 -16.86 -16.46 9.92
CA ASP A 493 -16.80 -15.11 9.39
C ASP A 493 -15.55 -14.42 9.94
N LEU A 494 -14.78 -13.79 9.07
CA LEU A 494 -13.65 -12.92 9.42
C LEU A 494 -14.12 -11.47 9.35
N ASN A 495 -14.08 -10.79 10.48
CA ASN A 495 -14.47 -9.39 10.61
C ASN A 495 -13.24 -8.53 10.89
N LEU A 496 -13.08 -7.44 10.16
CA LEU A 496 -12.11 -6.38 10.45
C LEU A 496 -12.81 -5.29 11.24
N LEU A 497 -12.37 -5.06 12.49
CA LEU A 497 -13.05 -4.15 13.42
C LEU A 497 -12.60 -2.71 13.18
N ALA A 498 -13.56 -1.78 13.20
CA ALA A 498 -13.25 -0.36 13.26
C ALA A 498 -12.50 -0.02 14.57
N ASP A 499 -11.54 0.90 14.53
CA ASP A 499 -10.80 1.37 15.70
C ASP A 499 -11.65 2.21 16.67
#